data_141556f6e4ece44eb088bb0d0ebdefc8
#
_entry.id   141556f6e4ece44eb088bb0d0ebdefc8
#
_cell.length_a   1.000
_cell.length_b   1.000
_cell.length_c   1.000
_cell.angle_alpha   90.00
_cell.angle_beta   90.00
_cell.angle_gamma   90.00
#
_symmetry.space_group_name_H-M   'P 1'
#
loop_
_entity.id
_entity.type
_entity.pdbx_description
1 polymer ?
#
loop_
_entity_poly.entity_id
_entity_poly.type
_entity_poly.pdbx_seq_one_letter_code
_entity_poly.pdbx_strand_id
1 'polypeptide(L)'
;DVFIGVSAPGVVTTEMVKTMNQDAILFACANPTPEIFPDDAKAGGARVVATGRSDFPNQINNVLAFPGIFRGAFDVRAKDINDEMKLAASRALAELITDEELSEDTSFRSIDPRVGRQWLLPLQMSARKTGVARL
;
A
#
# COMPACT_ATOMS: atom_id res chain seq x y z
N ASP A 1 -10.69 -14.16 0.02
CA ASP A 1 -10.66 -13.01 0.94
C ASP A 1 -9.93 -11.83 0.33
N VAL A 2 -8.69 -12.01 -0.12
CA VAL A 2 -7.85 -10.92 -0.65
C VAL A 2 -7.26 -11.30 -1.99
N PHE A 3 -7.35 -10.39 -2.96
CA PHE A 3 -6.65 -10.47 -4.24
C PHE A 3 -5.63 -9.33 -4.34
N ILE A 4 -4.41 -9.65 -4.72
CA ILE A 4 -3.35 -8.67 -5.02
C ILE A 4 -2.86 -8.93 -6.44
N GLY A 5 -3.19 -8.03 -7.36
CA GLY A 5 -2.80 -8.08 -8.77
C GLY A 5 -1.60 -7.17 -9.03
N VAL A 6 -0.56 -7.72 -9.64
CA VAL A 6 0.61 -7.01 -10.19
C VAL A 6 0.91 -7.57 -11.57
N SER A 7 -0.11 -7.70 -12.42
CA SER A 7 -0.07 -8.49 -13.64
C SER A 7 -0.39 -7.65 -14.89
N ALA A 8 -1.50 -7.91 -15.54
CA ALA A 8 -1.87 -7.31 -16.81
C ALA A 8 -3.30 -6.72 -16.78
N PRO A 9 -3.58 -5.71 -17.62
CA PRO A 9 -4.89 -5.08 -17.69
C PRO A 9 -6.02 -6.08 -17.95
N GLY A 10 -7.14 -5.93 -17.22
CA GLY A 10 -8.41 -6.60 -17.53
C GLY A 10 -8.42 -8.14 -17.41
N VAL A 11 -7.44 -8.71 -16.70
CA VAL A 11 -7.36 -10.19 -16.53
C VAL A 11 -8.31 -10.73 -15.46
N VAL A 12 -8.87 -9.85 -14.62
CA VAL A 12 -9.86 -10.21 -13.62
C VAL A 12 -11.24 -9.74 -14.05
N THR A 13 -12.23 -10.63 -14.00
CA THR A 13 -13.60 -10.33 -14.37
C THR A 13 -14.51 -10.21 -13.16
N THR A 14 -15.63 -9.52 -13.29
CA THR A 14 -16.68 -9.45 -12.26
C THR A 14 -17.13 -10.85 -11.82
N GLU A 15 -17.22 -11.81 -12.74
CA GLU A 15 -17.61 -13.18 -12.42
C GLU A 15 -16.56 -13.90 -11.54
N MET A 16 -15.27 -13.63 -11.78
CA MET A 16 -14.22 -14.14 -10.88
C MET A 16 -14.35 -13.55 -9.48
N VAL A 17 -14.64 -12.26 -9.37
CA VAL A 17 -14.83 -11.62 -8.06
C VAL A 17 -16.01 -12.21 -7.31
N LYS A 18 -17.12 -12.55 -7.99
CA LYS A 18 -18.28 -13.23 -7.38
C LYS A 18 -17.95 -14.60 -6.77
N THR A 19 -16.83 -15.23 -7.15
CA THR A 19 -16.39 -16.49 -6.56
C THR A 19 -15.56 -16.32 -5.30
N MET A 20 -15.19 -15.09 -4.96
CA MET A 20 -14.48 -14.76 -3.72
C MET A 20 -15.41 -14.81 -2.51
N ASN A 21 -14.83 -14.81 -1.32
CA ASN A 21 -15.63 -14.68 -0.10
C ASN A 21 -16.31 -13.31 -0.01
N GLN A 22 -17.35 -13.24 0.83
CA GLN A 22 -18.05 -11.99 1.12
C GLN A 22 -17.07 -10.95 1.65
N ASP A 23 -17.31 -9.68 1.32
CA ASP A 23 -16.49 -8.54 1.73
C ASP A 23 -15.01 -8.64 1.29
N ALA A 24 -14.75 -9.23 0.13
CA ALA A 24 -13.42 -9.37 -0.42
C ALA A 24 -12.69 -8.03 -0.60
N ILE A 25 -11.35 -8.07 -0.45
CA ILE A 25 -10.45 -6.93 -0.65
C ILE A 25 -9.65 -7.16 -1.93
N LEU A 26 -9.68 -6.20 -2.86
CA LEU A 26 -8.96 -6.28 -4.12
C LEU A 26 -7.95 -5.13 -4.28
N PHE A 27 -6.69 -5.47 -4.52
CA PHE A 27 -5.64 -4.54 -4.91
C PHE A 27 -5.23 -4.83 -6.35
N ALA A 28 -5.80 -4.06 -7.30
CA ALA A 28 -5.55 -4.18 -8.74
C ALA A 28 -4.49 -3.15 -9.15
N CYS A 29 -3.21 -3.54 -9.09
CA CYS A 29 -2.07 -2.64 -9.17
C CYS A 29 -1.44 -2.52 -10.56
N ALA A 30 -1.94 -3.22 -11.58
CA ALA A 30 -1.47 -3.05 -12.96
C ALA A 30 -1.65 -1.60 -13.43
N ASN A 31 -0.66 -1.06 -14.15
CA ASN A 31 -0.60 0.33 -14.55
C ASN A 31 -0.28 0.42 -16.07
N PRO A 32 -0.94 1.28 -16.86
CA PRO A 32 -1.93 2.31 -16.48
C PRO A 32 -3.35 1.79 -16.28
N THR A 33 -3.68 0.60 -16.75
CA THR A 33 -5.01 0.00 -16.62
C THR A 33 -4.95 -1.15 -15.64
N PRO A 34 -5.81 -1.17 -14.61
CA PRO A 34 -5.81 -2.21 -13.60
C PRO A 34 -6.29 -3.57 -14.13
N GLU A 35 -6.08 -4.64 -13.37
CA GLU A 35 -6.58 -5.98 -13.65
C GLU A 35 -8.10 -6.02 -13.72
N ILE A 36 -8.77 -5.18 -12.92
CA ILE A 36 -10.22 -4.93 -12.93
C ILE A 36 -10.46 -3.51 -12.46
N PHE A 37 -11.44 -2.82 -13.04
CA PHE A 37 -11.86 -1.50 -12.56
C PHE A 37 -12.66 -1.60 -11.26
N PRO A 38 -12.59 -0.56 -10.38
CA PRO A 38 -13.29 -0.57 -9.09
C PRO A 38 -14.80 -0.83 -9.21
N ASP A 39 -15.48 -0.23 -10.17
CA ASP A 39 -16.92 -0.41 -10.37
C ASP A 39 -17.28 -1.87 -10.70
N ASP A 40 -16.49 -2.52 -11.55
CA ASP A 40 -16.67 -3.92 -11.93
C ASP A 40 -16.37 -4.86 -10.75
N ALA A 41 -15.34 -4.54 -9.96
CA ALA A 41 -14.98 -5.30 -8.76
C ALA A 41 -16.07 -5.17 -7.68
N LYS A 42 -16.59 -3.97 -7.43
CA LYS A 42 -17.72 -3.73 -6.52
C LYS A 42 -18.99 -4.43 -6.99
N ALA A 43 -19.28 -4.42 -8.30
CA ALA A 43 -20.40 -5.18 -8.88
C ALA A 43 -20.23 -6.70 -8.67
N GLY A 44 -19.01 -7.20 -8.52
CA GLY A 44 -18.70 -8.58 -8.16
C GLY A 44 -18.82 -8.90 -6.67
N GLY A 45 -19.04 -7.89 -5.82
CA GLY A 45 -19.17 -8.07 -4.35
C GLY A 45 -17.91 -7.75 -3.55
N ALA A 46 -16.90 -7.15 -4.17
CA ALA A 46 -15.75 -6.65 -3.43
C ALA A 46 -16.15 -5.47 -2.53
N ARG A 47 -15.67 -5.47 -1.29
CA ARG A 47 -15.93 -4.39 -0.33
C ARG A 47 -14.90 -3.28 -0.44
N VAL A 48 -13.62 -3.62 -0.44
CA VAL A 48 -12.52 -2.66 -0.56
C VAL A 48 -11.81 -2.89 -1.88
N VAL A 49 -11.71 -1.86 -2.71
CA VAL A 49 -10.99 -1.92 -3.98
C VAL A 49 -9.98 -0.79 -4.04
N ALA A 50 -8.73 -1.13 -4.33
CA ALA A 50 -7.63 -0.20 -4.49
C ALA A 50 -6.91 -0.41 -5.82
N THR A 51 -6.49 0.68 -6.46
CA THR A 51 -5.75 0.66 -7.73
C THR A 51 -4.60 1.65 -7.70
N GLY A 52 -3.72 1.59 -8.70
CA GLY A 52 -2.67 2.60 -8.90
C GLY A 52 -3.18 3.95 -9.43
N ARG A 53 -4.47 4.07 -9.75
CA ARG A 53 -5.05 5.26 -10.40
C ARG A 53 -5.49 6.30 -9.38
N SER A 54 -5.24 7.57 -9.70
CA SER A 54 -5.64 8.72 -8.85
C SER A 54 -7.08 9.18 -9.04
N ASP A 55 -7.77 8.67 -10.04
CA ASP A 55 -9.16 8.99 -10.35
C ASP A 55 -10.18 8.06 -9.64
N PHE A 56 -9.68 7.12 -8.82
CA PHE A 56 -10.49 6.25 -7.97
C PHE A 56 -10.09 6.38 -6.50
N PRO A 57 -11.00 6.04 -5.57
CA PRO A 57 -10.66 5.90 -4.15
C PRO A 57 -9.55 4.88 -3.91
N ASN A 58 -8.89 4.95 -2.74
CA ASN A 58 -7.87 4.00 -2.33
C ASN A 58 -6.69 3.88 -3.31
N GLN A 59 -6.18 5.01 -3.81
CA GLN A 59 -5.01 4.98 -4.67
C GLN A 59 -3.80 4.35 -3.98
N ILE A 60 -3.25 3.27 -4.53
CA ILE A 60 -1.96 2.69 -4.13
C ILE A 60 -0.87 3.36 -4.98
N ASN A 61 -0.02 4.18 -4.34
CA ASN A 61 1.01 4.91 -5.04
C ASN A 61 2.38 4.74 -4.35
N ASN A 62 3.38 4.32 -5.12
CA ASN A 62 4.75 4.15 -4.63
C ASN A 62 5.36 5.43 -4.04
N VAL A 63 4.85 6.61 -4.41
CA VAL A 63 5.29 7.90 -3.87
C VAL A 63 5.08 8.00 -2.35
N LEU A 64 4.17 7.21 -1.79
CA LEU A 64 3.97 7.15 -0.35
C LEU A 64 5.13 6.45 0.38
N ALA A 65 5.76 5.49 -0.25
CA ALA A 65 6.80 4.66 0.38
C ALA A 65 8.22 5.07 -0.03
N PHE A 66 8.41 5.30 -1.31
CA PHE A 66 9.72 5.40 -1.94
C PHE A 66 10.64 6.50 -1.37
N PRO A 67 10.23 7.79 -1.28
CA PRO A 67 11.13 8.85 -0.83
C PRO A 67 11.62 8.64 0.60
N GLY A 68 10.75 8.22 1.49
CA GLY A 68 11.10 8.10 2.88
C GLY A 68 11.87 6.82 3.19
N ILE A 69 11.67 5.67 2.48
CA ILE A 69 12.53 4.49 2.65
C ILE A 69 13.97 4.87 2.37
N PHE A 70 14.24 5.56 1.27
CA PHE A 70 15.59 6.02 0.96
C PHE A 70 16.09 7.06 1.95
N ARG A 71 15.28 8.04 2.31
CA ARG A 71 15.65 9.03 3.30
C ARG A 71 16.03 8.40 4.63
N GLY A 72 15.21 7.50 5.15
CA GLY A 72 15.49 6.81 6.40
C GLY A 72 16.74 5.92 6.35
N ALA A 73 16.96 5.25 5.22
CA ALA A 73 18.16 4.46 5.00
C ALA A 73 19.42 5.33 4.92
N PHE A 74 19.37 6.46 4.23
CA PHE A 74 20.51 7.39 4.10
C PHE A 74 20.86 8.06 5.42
N ASP A 75 19.88 8.47 6.22
CA ASP A 75 20.12 9.11 7.51
C ASP A 75 20.94 8.24 8.47
N VAL A 76 20.81 6.93 8.41
CA VAL A 76 21.57 5.97 9.22
C VAL A 76 22.69 5.27 8.43
N ARG A 77 22.96 5.72 7.21
CA ARG A 77 23.92 5.11 6.29
C ARG A 77 23.78 3.58 6.22
N ALA A 78 22.55 3.11 6.09
CA ALA A 78 22.27 1.68 6.03
C ALA A 78 22.99 1.04 4.83
N LYS A 79 23.57 -0.12 5.05
CA LYS A 79 24.22 -0.90 3.99
C LYS A 79 23.24 -1.74 3.17
N ASP A 80 22.00 -1.88 3.65
CA ASP A 80 20.93 -2.63 3.03
C ASP A 80 19.57 -2.05 3.48
N ILE A 81 18.54 -2.31 2.69
CA ILE A 81 17.12 -2.07 3.03
C ILE A 81 16.47 -3.44 3.21
N ASN A 82 16.60 -3.98 4.40
CA ASN A 82 16.14 -5.32 4.73
C ASN A 82 14.62 -5.40 4.95
N ASP A 83 14.11 -6.61 5.14
CA ASP A 83 12.68 -6.86 5.26
C ASP A 83 12.09 -6.26 6.54
N GLU A 84 12.84 -6.20 7.63
CA GLU A 84 12.41 -5.56 8.87
C GLU A 84 12.21 -4.05 8.68
N MET A 85 13.05 -3.39 7.90
CA MET A 85 12.88 -1.98 7.55
C MET A 85 11.64 -1.77 6.67
N LYS A 86 11.39 -2.65 5.70
CA LYS A 86 10.19 -2.61 4.84
C LYS A 86 8.92 -2.84 5.66
N LEU A 87 8.93 -3.79 6.59
CA LEU A 87 7.81 -4.04 7.51
C LEU A 87 7.54 -2.86 8.44
N ALA A 88 8.60 -2.23 8.96
CA ALA A 88 8.47 -1.04 9.80
C ALA A 88 7.84 0.13 9.03
N ALA A 89 8.26 0.35 7.78
CA ALA A 89 7.67 1.35 6.90
C ALA A 89 6.20 1.06 6.59
N SER A 90 5.89 -0.20 6.29
CA SER A 90 4.52 -0.65 5.98
C SER A 90 3.56 -0.43 7.15
N ARG A 91 3.99 -0.77 8.38
CA ARG A 91 3.19 -0.51 9.58
C ARG A 91 2.98 0.97 9.85
N ALA A 92 4.04 1.76 9.74
CA ALA A 92 3.95 3.20 9.93
C ALA A 92 3.05 3.90 8.90
N LEU A 93 2.97 3.39 7.67
CA LEU A 93 2.02 3.86 6.67
C LEU A 93 0.58 3.46 7.03
N ALA A 94 0.36 2.22 7.48
CA ALA A 94 -0.96 1.76 7.88
C ALA A 94 -1.51 2.55 9.08
N GLU A 95 -0.66 2.88 10.05
CA GLU A 95 -1.00 3.66 11.26
C GLU A 95 -1.28 5.14 10.99
N LEU A 96 -1.11 5.63 9.75
CA LEU A 96 -1.53 6.99 9.37
C LEU A 96 -3.05 7.16 9.33
N ILE A 97 -3.77 6.09 9.04
CA ILE A 97 -5.22 6.07 9.03
C ILE A 97 -5.69 5.61 10.40
N THR A 98 -6.41 6.47 11.11
CA THR A 98 -6.99 6.11 12.41
C THR A 98 -8.24 5.24 12.22
N ASP A 99 -8.66 4.54 13.27
CA ASP A 99 -9.88 3.73 13.23
C ASP A 99 -11.12 4.55 12.86
N GLU A 100 -11.17 5.83 13.25
CA GLU A 100 -12.25 6.75 12.91
C GLU A 100 -12.21 7.20 11.43
N GLU A 101 -11.03 7.24 10.82
CA GLU A 101 -10.84 7.61 9.42
C GLU A 101 -11.03 6.39 8.49
N LEU A 102 -10.88 5.17 9.01
CA LEU A 102 -10.89 3.95 8.21
C LEU A 102 -12.30 3.66 7.65
N SER A 103 -12.38 3.55 6.34
CA SER A 103 -13.60 3.18 5.62
C SER A 103 -13.26 2.37 4.36
N GLU A 104 -14.29 1.89 3.68
CA GLU A 104 -14.12 1.14 2.42
C GLU A 104 -13.44 1.96 1.31
N ASP A 105 -13.61 3.27 1.33
CA ASP A 105 -13.06 4.21 0.34
C ASP A 105 -11.92 5.08 0.90
N THR A 106 -11.52 4.86 2.15
CA THR A 106 -10.43 5.61 2.82
C THR A 106 -9.51 4.65 3.56
N SER A 107 -9.01 3.63 2.89
CA SER A 107 -7.96 2.75 3.40
C SER A 107 -6.56 3.28 3.08
N PHE A 108 -6.44 4.17 2.08
CA PHE A 108 -5.21 4.83 1.69
C PHE A 108 -5.47 6.29 1.31
N ARG A 109 -4.51 7.16 1.61
CA ARG A 109 -4.51 8.56 1.14
C ARG A 109 -3.35 8.74 0.17
N SER A 110 -3.63 9.12 -1.05
CA SER A 110 -2.65 9.23 -2.14
C SER A 110 -1.56 10.29 -1.89
N ILE A 111 -1.88 11.35 -1.14
CA ILE A 111 -0.91 12.38 -0.71
C ILE A 111 -1.32 12.84 0.69
N ASP A 112 -0.72 12.24 1.70
CA ASP A 112 -0.91 12.66 3.09
C ASP A 112 0.37 13.35 3.59
N PRO A 113 0.29 14.60 4.05
CA PRO A 113 1.47 15.33 4.54
C PRO A 113 2.12 14.68 5.77
N ARG A 114 1.43 13.78 6.46
CA ARG A 114 1.95 13.01 7.58
C ARG A 114 2.98 11.97 7.13
N VAL A 115 2.88 11.48 5.90
CA VAL A 115 3.72 10.40 5.33
C VAL A 115 5.22 10.71 5.50
N GLY A 116 5.64 11.95 5.26
CA GLY A 116 7.06 12.30 5.26
C GLY A 116 7.76 12.31 6.63
N ARG A 117 7.01 12.30 7.74
CA ARG A 117 7.58 12.42 9.10
C ARG A 117 7.43 11.20 9.97
N GLN A 118 6.32 10.47 9.86
CA GLN A 118 5.98 9.43 10.83
C GLN A 118 6.77 8.12 10.68
N TRP A 119 7.23 7.78 9.51
CA TRP A 119 7.89 6.48 9.28
C TRP A 119 9.41 6.50 9.12
N LEU A 120 10.03 7.70 9.09
CA LEU A 120 11.49 7.82 9.13
C LEU A 120 12.08 7.18 10.39
N LEU A 121 11.53 7.51 11.54
CA LEU A 121 12.04 7.01 12.83
C LEU A 121 11.88 5.49 12.99
N PRO A 122 10.71 4.88 12.75
CA PRO A 122 10.57 3.43 12.80
C PRO A 122 11.53 2.68 11.87
N LEU A 123 11.76 3.19 10.67
CA LEU A 123 12.69 2.60 9.71
C LEU A 123 14.14 2.69 10.18
N GLN A 124 14.57 3.85 10.69
CA GLN A 124 15.90 4.06 11.25
C GLN A 124 16.15 3.16 12.47
N MET A 125 15.17 3.05 13.36
CA MET A 125 15.24 2.16 14.53
C MET A 125 15.37 0.70 14.10
N SER A 126 14.61 0.28 13.09
CA SER A 126 14.70 -1.08 12.54
C SER A 126 16.08 -1.34 11.93
N ALA A 127 16.63 -0.40 11.16
CA ALA A 127 17.97 -0.52 10.60
C ALA A 127 19.07 -0.67 11.68
N ARG A 128 18.96 0.08 12.79
CA ARG A 128 19.87 -0.05 13.92
C ARG A 128 19.72 -1.39 14.63
N LYS A 129 18.48 -1.80 14.91
CA LYS A 129 18.16 -3.05 15.60
C LYS A 129 18.68 -4.27 14.84
N THR A 130 18.60 -4.26 13.53
CA THR A 130 19.02 -5.35 12.66
C THR A 130 20.49 -5.29 12.24
N GLY A 131 21.23 -4.27 12.70
CA GLY A 131 22.67 -4.14 12.45
C GLY A 131 23.05 -3.76 11.01
N VAL A 132 22.11 -3.24 10.22
CA VAL A 132 22.40 -2.73 8.87
C VAL A 132 22.75 -1.25 8.85
N ALA A 133 22.44 -0.49 9.91
CA ALA A 133 22.86 0.90 10.08
C ALA A 133 24.37 1.00 10.32
N ARG A 134 24.97 2.10 9.85
CA ARG A 134 26.40 2.45 10.08
C ARG A 134 26.57 3.68 10.95
N LEU A 135 25.46 4.35 11.34
CA LEU A 135 25.40 5.49 12.25
C LEU A 135 24.38 5.25 13.35
#